data_416df02ba7f1b71e1729d4481011de9d
#
_entry.id   416df02ba7f1b71e1729d4481011de9d
#
_cell.length_a   1.000
_cell.length_b   1.000
_cell.length_c   1.000
_cell.angle_alpha   90.00
_cell.angle_beta   90.00
_cell.angle_gamma   90.00
#
_symmetry.space_group_name_H-M   'P 1'
#
loop_
_entity.id
_entity.type
_entity.pdbx_description
1 polymer ?
#
loop_
_entity_poly.entity_id
_entity_poly.type
_entity_poly.pdbx_seq_one_letter_code
_entity_poly.pdbx_strand_id
1 'polypeptide(L)'
;RGRIIGDYRRVALYGVDRLIEDKTEQKNTTRTIMYSDVIREREELSEQIRALEELKELGRIYGYDISKPAADVKEAIQWLYFGYLAAVKEQNGAAMSLGRTSTFIDIYAERDLKAGKYTEEQIQEFVDHFIMKLRLVKFARTPEYNELFSGDPTWVTESIGGVGIDGRHMVTKMSFRYLHTLQNLGTAPEPNLTVLWSTKLPMHFKRFCAKTSIESSSIQYENDDLMRVTHGDDYATVSYTH
;
A
#
# COMPACT_ATOMS: atom_id res chain seq x y z
N ARG A 1 -18.92 8.48 -0.02
CA ARG A 1 -17.91 7.55 0.53
C ARG A 1 -16.58 8.28 0.59
N GLY A 2 -15.96 8.30 1.77
CA GLY A 2 -14.59 8.78 1.92
C GLY A 2 -13.63 7.77 1.31
N ARG A 3 -12.65 8.25 0.56
CA ARG A 3 -11.55 7.43 0.07
C ARG A 3 -10.37 7.70 0.97
N ILE A 4 -10.03 6.71 1.78
CA ILE A 4 -8.92 6.78 2.72
C ILE A 4 -7.94 5.67 2.40
N ILE A 5 -6.68 5.91 2.71
CA ILE A 5 -5.65 4.88 2.65
C ILE A 5 -5.88 3.93 3.83
N GLY A 6 -6.06 2.64 3.51
CA GLY A 6 -6.10 1.59 4.53
C GLY A 6 -4.70 1.25 5.04
N ASP A 7 -4.61 0.75 6.26
CA ASP A 7 -3.38 0.14 6.73
C ASP A 7 -3.29 -1.32 6.25
N TYR A 8 -2.91 -1.49 4.99
CA TYR A 8 -2.79 -2.80 4.34
C TYR A 8 -1.71 -3.69 4.96
N ARG A 9 -0.78 -3.11 5.75
CA ARG A 9 0.27 -3.83 6.48
C ARG A 9 -0.31 -4.77 7.52
N ARG A 10 -1.50 -4.47 8.04
CA ARG A 10 -2.15 -5.26 9.10
C ARG A 10 -2.34 -6.72 8.70
N VAL A 11 -2.65 -7.00 7.44
CA VAL A 11 -2.78 -8.37 6.94
C VAL A 11 -1.45 -9.12 7.05
N ALA A 12 -0.34 -8.48 6.66
CA ALA A 12 0.99 -9.07 6.76
C ALA A 12 1.51 -9.18 8.20
N LEU A 13 1.19 -8.20 9.06
CA LEU A 13 1.67 -8.16 10.44
C LEU A 13 0.96 -9.16 11.35
N TYR A 14 -0.35 -9.31 11.19
CA TYR A 14 -1.17 -10.04 12.15
C TYR A 14 -1.79 -11.31 11.59
N GLY A 15 -1.93 -11.41 10.25
CA GLY A 15 -2.77 -12.41 9.63
C GLY A 15 -4.26 -12.11 9.80
N VAL A 16 -5.08 -12.74 8.96
CA VAL A 16 -6.52 -12.44 8.92
C VAL A 16 -7.25 -12.99 10.15
N ASP A 17 -6.81 -14.13 10.70
CA ASP A 17 -7.47 -14.70 11.88
C ASP A 17 -7.41 -13.74 13.07
N ARG A 18 -6.26 -13.12 13.32
CA ARG A 18 -6.14 -12.14 14.40
C ARG A 18 -7.03 -10.92 14.16
N LEU A 19 -7.16 -10.47 12.91
CA LEU A 19 -8.04 -9.34 12.58
C LEU A 19 -9.52 -9.69 12.81
N ILE A 20 -9.93 -10.94 12.54
CA ILE A 20 -11.28 -11.44 12.85
C ILE A 20 -11.51 -11.48 14.35
N GLU A 21 -10.55 -12.00 15.13
CA GLU A 21 -10.61 -12.02 16.60
C GLU A 21 -10.82 -10.62 17.15
N ASP A 22 -9.98 -9.64 16.75
CA ASP A 22 -10.06 -8.24 17.19
C ASP A 22 -11.43 -7.63 16.89
N LYS A 23 -11.99 -7.88 15.70
CA LYS A 23 -13.32 -7.39 15.31
C LYS A 23 -14.44 -8.09 16.06
N THR A 24 -14.30 -9.36 16.34
CA THR A 24 -15.25 -10.14 17.13
C THR A 24 -15.28 -9.65 18.57
N GLU A 25 -14.12 -9.41 19.17
CA GLU A 25 -14.00 -8.84 20.51
C GLU A 25 -14.62 -7.44 20.56
N GLN A 26 -14.30 -6.56 19.60
CA GLN A 26 -14.91 -5.23 19.50
C GLN A 26 -16.44 -5.33 19.44
N LYS A 27 -16.98 -6.21 18.59
CA LYS A 27 -18.43 -6.43 18.48
C LYS A 27 -19.07 -6.91 19.79
N ASN A 28 -18.38 -7.77 20.55
CA ASN A 28 -18.88 -8.33 21.80
C ASN A 28 -18.80 -7.32 22.96
N THR A 29 -17.85 -6.39 22.91
CA THR A 29 -17.66 -5.32 23.91
C THR A 29 -18.45 -4.04 23.61
N THR A 30 -19.07 -3.94 22.44
CA THR A 30 -19.96 -2.83 22.11
C THR A 30 -21.11 -2.73 23.11
N ARG A 31 -21.57 -1.52 23.38
CA ARG A 31 -22.64 -1.21 24.37
C ARG A 31 -23.82 -2.15 24.25
N THR A 32 -24.40 -2.52 25.40
CA THR A 32 -25.52 -3.47 25.46
C THR A 32 -26.87 -2.84 25.12
N ILE A 33 -27.01 -1.52 25.26
CA ILE A 33 -28.26 -0.81 24.92
C ILE A 33 -28.32 -0.62 23.40
N MET A 34 -29.32 -1.26 22.78
CA MET A 34 -29.50 -1.30 21.34
C MET A 34 -30.30 -0.10 20.82
N TYR A 35 -29.67 1.05 20.67
CA TYR A 35 -30.20 2.15 19.86
C TYR A 35 -29.55 2.17 18.46
N SER A 36 -30.06 2.96 17.56
CA SER A 36 -29.75 2.90 16.12
C SER A 36 -28.27 2.89 15.80
N ASP A 37 -27.46 3.69 16.50
CA ASP A 37 -26.01 3.79 16.21
C ASP A 37 -25.27 2.53 16.63
N VAL A 38 -25.65 1.93 17.77
CA VAL A 38 -25.06 0.66 18.24
C VAL A 38 -25.43 -0.49 17.31
N ILE A 39 -26.65 -0.52 16.82
CA ILE A 39 -27.09 -1.53 15.84
C ILE A 39 -26.26 -1.41 14.57
N ARG A 40 -26.11 -0.20 14.01
CA ARG A 40 -25.29 0.05 12.82
C ARG A 40 -23.81 -0.33 13.02
N GLU A 41 -23.23 0.02 14.17
CA GLU A 41 -21.85 -0.37 14.50
C GLU A 41 -21.69 -1.91 14.52
N ARG A 42 -22.63 -2.63 15.11
CA ARG A 42 -22.62 -4.10 15.15
C ARG A 42 -22.82 -4.73 13.79
N GLU A 43 -23.68 -4.16 12.95
CA GLU A 43 -23.86 -4.57 11.56
C GLU A 43 -22.56 -4.39 10.77
N GLU A 44 -21.94 -3.21 10.87
CA GLU A 44 -20.67 -2.88 10.23
C GLU A 44 -19.55 -3.86 10.64
N LEU A 45 -19.41 -4.13 11.94
CA LEU A 45 -18.43 -5.10 12.43
C LEU A 45 -18.70 -6.53 11.92
N SER A 46 -19.98 -6.91 11.79
CA SER A 46 -20.34 -8.20 11.22
C SER A 46 -19.97 -8.31 9.74
N GLU A 47 -20.19 -7.26 8.97
CA GLU A 47 -19.80 -7.18 7.56
C GLU A 47 -18.27 -7.21 7.39
N GLN A 48 -17.53 -6.51 8.27
CA GLN A 48 -16.06 -6.56 8.26
C GLN A 48 -15.53 -7.96 8.56
N ILE A 49 -16.12 -8.68 9.52
CA ILE A 49 -15.74 -10.06 9.82
C ILE A 49 -16.00 -10.96 8.60
N ARG A 50 -17.19 -10.84 7.97
CA ARG A 50 -17.51 -11.59 6.77
C ARG A 50 -16.52 -11.30 5.63
N ALA A 51 -16.20 -10.04 5.40
CA ALA A 51 -15.25 -9.64 4.36
C ALA A 51 -13.82 -10.19 4.62
N LEU A 52 -13.41 -10.30 5.88
CA LEU A 52 -12.14 -10.91 6.25
C LEU A 52 -12.14 -12.42 5.99
N GLU A 53 -13.25 -13.12 6.26
CA GLU A 53 -13.39 -14.55 5.90
C GLU A 53 -13.35 -14.75 4.37
N GLU A 54 -14.03 -13.89 3.61
CA GLU A 54 -13.96 -13.90 2.15
C GLU A 54 -12.53 -13.63 1.64
N LEU A 55 -11.79 -12.78 2.32
CA LEU A 55 -10.38 -12.50 1.99
C LEU A 55 -9.49 -13.73 2.22
N LYS A 56 -9.74 -14.51 3.28
CA LYS A 56 -9.05 -15.79 3.52
C LYS A 56 -9.34 -16.77 2.38
N GLU A 57 -10.59 -16.87 1.97
CA GLU A 57 -10.97 -17.74 0.85
C GLU A 57 -10.30 -17.29 -0.46
N LEU A 58 -10.22 -15.99 -0.71
CA LEU A 58 -9.46 -15.45 -1.85
C LEU A 58 -8.00 -15.92 -1.78
N GLY A 59 -7.34 -15.76 -0.63
CA GLY A 59 -5.97 -16.24 -0.42
C GLY A 59 -5.84 -17.73 -0.75
N ARG A 60 -6.75 -18.57 -0.24
CA ARG A 60 -6.77 -20.01 -0.46
C ARG A 60 -6.90 -20.39 -1.95
N ILE A 61 -7.75 -19.70 -2.70
CA ILE A 61 -7.92 -19.90 -4.15
C ILE A 61 -6.61 -19.68 -4.89
N TYR A 62 -5.80 -18.71 -4.46
CA TYR A 62 -4.49 -18.42 -5.03
C TYR A 62 -3.33 -19.23 -4.40
N GLY A 63 -3.63 -20.18 -3.52
CA GLY A 63 -2.64 -21.06 -2.91
C GLY A 63 -1.88 -20.44 -1.72
N TYR A 64 -2.43 -19.41 -1.07
CA TYR A 64 -1.83 -18.74 0.07
C TYR A 64 -2.67 -18.88 1.34
N ASP A 65 -2.00 -19.16 2.47
CA ASP A 65 -2.62 -19.16 3.80
C ASP A 65 -2.37 -17.81 4.49
N ILE A 66 -3.27 -16.86 4.24
CA ILE A 66 -3.20 -15.52 4.85
C ILE A 66 -3.81 -15.45 6.25
N SER A 67 -4.21 -16.57 6.82
CA SER A 67 -4.72 -16.64 8.20
C SER A 67 -3.67 -16.20 9.22
N LYS A 68 -2.39 -16.40 8.90
CA LYS A 68 -1.22 -16.15 9.76
C LYS A 68 -0.42 -14.93 9.30
N PRO A 69 0.39 -14.32 10.19
CA PRO A 69 1.36 -13.30 9.80
C PRO A 69 2.29 -13.77 8.69
N ALA A 70 2.72 -12.84 7.85
CA ALA A 70 3.67 -13.12 6.79
C ALA A 70 5.01 -13.61 7.35
N ALA A 71 5.51 -14.74 6.84
CA ALA A 71 6.75 -15.35 7.29
C ALA A 71 8.00 -14.73 6.64
N ASP A 72 7.87 -14.13 5.45
CA ASP A 72 8.96 -13.55 4.69
C ASP A 72 8.53 -12.36 3.82
N VAL A 73 9.49 -11.77 3.10
CA VAL A 73 9.24 -10.59 2.25
C VAL A 73 8.27 -10.90 1.11
N LYS A 74 8.33 -12.09 0.52
CA LYS A 74 7.43 -12.49 -0.56
C LYS A 74 5.98 -12.56 -0.06
N GLU A 75 5.77 -13.19 1.09
CA GLU A 75 4.46 -13.22 1.73
C GLU A 75 4.02 -11.84 2.18
N ALA A 76 4.91 -11.03 2.78
CA ALA A 76 4.56 -9.69 3.24
C ALA A 76 4.05 -8.81 2.09
N ILE A 77 4.68 -8.85 0.92
CA ILE A 77 4.23 -8.15 -0.29
C ILE A 77 2.87 -8.72 -0.75
N GLN A 78 2.72 -10.04 -0.76
CA GLN A 78 1.49 -10.66 -1.24
C GLN A 78 0.30 -10.42 -0.30
N TRP A 79 0.50 -10.48 1.03
CA TRP A 79 -0.53 -10.17 2.04
C TRP A 79 -0.98 -8.71 1.95
N LEU A 80 -0.02 -7.79 1.81
CA LEU A 80 -0.30 -6.37 1.59
C LEU A 80 -1.13 -6.17 0.32
N TYR A 81 -0.78 -6.86 -0.77
CA TYR A 81 -1.53 -6.77 -2.03
C TYR A 81 -2.96 -7.32 -1.89
N PHE A 82 -3.19 -8.41 -1.16
CA PHE A 82 -4.55 -8.90 -0.89
C PHE A 82 -5.37 -7.87 -0.09
N GLY A 83 -4.80 -7.25 0.92
CA GLY A 83 -5.45 -6.17 1.66
C GLY A 83 -5.80 -4.98 0.76
N TYR A 84 -4.91 -4.63 -0.15
CA TYR A 84 -5.16 -3.58 -1.16
C TYR A 84 -6.30 -3.96 -2.12
N LEU A 85 -6.34 -5.19 -2.61
CA LEU A 85 -7.43 -5.66 -3.49
C LEU A 85 -8.79 -5.60 -2.80
N ALA A 86 -8.87 -5.97 -1.53
CA ALA A 86 -10.10 -5.85 -0.74
C ALA A 86 -10.58 -4.40 -0.67
N ALA A 87 -9.67 -3.45 -0.44
CA ALA A 87 -10.00 -2.03 -0.43
C ALA A 87 -10.42 -1.51 -1.81
N VAL A 88 -9.76 -1.93 -2.89
CA VAL A 88 -10.17 -1.58 -4.26
C VAL A 88 -11.59 -2.04 -4.54
N LYS A 89 -11.93 -3.27 -4.16
CA LYS A 89 -13.29 -3.81 -4.31
C LYS A 89 -14.31 -3.02 -3.51
N GLU A 90 -14.03 -2.75 -2.23
CA GLU A 90 -14.97 -2.06 -1.34
C GLU A 90 -15.20 -0.60 -1.75
N GLN A 91 -14.17 0.13 -2.05
CA GLN A 91 -14.28 1.55 -2.38
C GLN A 91 -14.75 1.79 -3.80
N ASN A 92 -14.62 0.82 -4.66
CA ASN A 92 -15.11 0.85 -6.03
C ASN A 92 -14.64 2.13 -6.75
N GLY A 93 -13.36 2.44 -6.64
CA GLY A 93 -12.96 3.77 -7.01
C GLY A 93 -11.59 3.97 -7.57
N ALA A 94 -11.42 5.17 -8.02
CA ALA A 94 -10.17 5.77 -8.39
C ALA A 94 -9.46 6.36 -7.17
N ALA A 95 -8.16 6.70 -7.32
CA ALA A 95 -7.33 7.28 -6.28
C ALA A 95 -7.14 6.33 -5.07
N MET A 96 -6.77 5.09 -5.37
CA MET A 96 -6.54 4.03 -4.39
C MET A 96 -5.07 3.99 -3.99
N SER A 97 -4.65 4.90 -3.12
CA SER A 97 -3.24 5.00 -2.70
C SER A 97 -2.84 3.90 -1.72
N LEU A 98 -1.57 3.48 -1.81
CA LEU A 98 -0.95 2.50 -0.90
C LEU A 98 -0.40 3.16 0.38
N GLY A 99 0.02 4.39 0.28
CA GLY A 99 0.76 5.07 1.34
C GLY A 99 2.26 4.87 1.19
N ARG A 100 2.98 4.70 2.29
CA ARG A 100 4.42 4.47 2.32
C ARG A 100 4.70 3.01 2.71
N THR A 101 4.63 2.10 1.73
CA THR A 101 4.81 0.66 1.99
C THR A 101 6.27 0.23 1.93
N SER A 102 7.12 1.00 1.26
CA SER A 102 8.53 0.68 1.07
C SER A 102 9.29 0.49 2.39
N THR A 103 9.07 1.33 3.39
CA THR A 103 9.71 1.20 4.71
C THR A 103 9.29 -0.06 5.46
N PHE A 104 8.05 -0.45 5.32
CA PHE A 104 7.52 -1.67 5.93
C PHE A 104 8.11 -2.93 5.28
N ILE A 105 8.08 -3.00 3.96
CA ILE A 105 8.59 -4.16 3.20
C ILE A 105 10.10 -4.31 3.39
N ASP A 106 10.83 -3.20 3.54
CA ASP A 106 12.29 -3.22 3.77
C ASP A 106 12.68 -4.00 5.04
N ILE A 107 11.86 -3.98 6.08
CA ILE A 107 12.10 -4.71 7.32
C ILE A 107 12.18 -6.23 7.04
N TYR A 108 11.24 -6.74 6.26
CA TYR A 108 11.25 -8.16 5.86
C TYR A 108 12.41 -8.46 4.90
N ALA A 109 12.63 -7.59 3.92
CA ALA A 109 13.70 -7.76 2.94
C ALA A 109 15.07 -7.84 3.60
N GLU A 110 15.41 -6.89 4.49
CA GLU A 110 16.69 -6.87 5.18
C GLU A 110 16.86 -8.05 6.14
N ARG A 111 15.79 -8.48 6.80
CA ARG A 111 15.82 -9.69 7.63
C ARG A 111 16.13 -10.93 6.81
N ASP A 112 15.45 -11.10 5.69
CA ASP A 112 15.53 -12.28 4.86
C ASP A 112 16.86 -12.33 4.08
N LEU A 113 17.40 -11.18 3.64
CA LEU A 113 18.74 -11.05 3.09
C LEU A 113 19.82 -11.46 4.10
N LYS A 114 19.73 -10.95 5.34
CA LYS A 114 20.66 -11.31 6.42
C LYS A 114 20.63 -12.80 6.77
N ALA A 115 19.45 -13.40 6.66
CA ALA A 115 19.25 -14.84 6.87
C ALA A 115 19.71 -15.70 5.67
N GLY A 116 20.08 -15.09 4.55
CA GLY A 116 20.42 -15.80 3.32
C GLY A 116 19.25 -16.54 2.68
N LYS A 117 18.01 -16.13 3.01
CA LYS A 117 16.80 -16.76 2.48
C LYS A 117 16.55 -16.38 1.02
N TYR A 118 16.84 -15.14 0.66
CA TYR A 118 16.71 -14.60 -0.69
C TYR A 118 17.96 -13.80 -1.07
N THR A 119 18.17 -13.62 -2.38
CA THR A 119 19.21 -12.73 -2.93
C THR A 119 18.61 -11.33 -3.20
N GLU A 120 19.48 -10.35 -3.48
CA GLU A 120 19.07 -8.99 -3.85
C GLU A 120 18.22 -9.00 -5.14
N GLU A 121 18.58 -9.85 -6.11
CA GLU A 121 17.88 -10.00 -7.37
C GLU A 121 16.47 -10.57 -7.16
N GLN A 122 16.34 -11.59 -6.31
CA GLN A 122 15.04 -12.18 -5.98
C GLN A 122 14.13 -11.18 -5.27
N ILE A 123 14.66 -10.36 -4.37
CA ILE A 123 13.87 -9.29 -3.73
C ILE A 123 13.43 -8.25 -4.74
N GLN A 124 14.32 -7.84 -5.66
CA GLN A 124 13.94 -6.93 -6.74
C GLN A 124 12.85 -7.54 -7.61
N GLU A 125 12.94 -8.82 -7.96
CA GLU A 125 11.92 -9.52 -8.73
C GLU A 125 10.55 -9.51 -8.03
N PHE A 126 10.51 -9.73 -6.71
CA PHE A 126 9.24 -9.64 -5.96
C PHE A 126 8.64 -8.24 -6.00
N VAL A 127 9.47 -7.20 -5.93
CA VAL A 127 9.02 -5.81 -6.06
C VAL A 127 8.52 -5.54 -7.48
N ASP A 128 9.23 -5.99 -8.50
CA ASP A 128 8.83 -5.86 -9.90
C ASP A 128 7.47 -6.53 -10.15
N HIS A 129 7.28 -7.77 -9.64
CA HIS A 129 6.00 -8.46 -9.71
C HIS A 129 4.87 -7.70 -8.99
N PHE A 130 5.17 -7.09 -7.85
CA PHE A 130 4.19 -6.26 -7.13
C PHE A 130 3.77 -5.06 -7.96
N ILE A 131 4.73 -4.33 -8.53
CA ILE A 131 4.46 -3.18 -9.40
C ILE A 131 3.67 -3.60 -10.66
N MET A 132 4.01 -4.75 -11.27
CA MET A 132 3.22 -5.30 -12.37
C MET A 132 1.76 -5.56 -11.98
N LYS A 133 1.53 -6.16 -10.81
CA LYS A 133 0.17 -6.41 -10.29
C LYS A 133 -0.61 -5.10 -10.10
N LEU A 134 0.06 -4.04 -9.61
CA LEU A 134 -0.57 -2.72 -9.47
C LEU A 134 -0.93 -2.10 -10.83
N ARG A 135 -0.13 -2.37 -11.87
CA ARG A 135 -0.44 -1.93 -13.25
C ARG A 135 -1.59 -2.72 -13.87
N LEU A 136 -1.76 -3.98 -13.49
CA LEU A 136 -2.78 -4.88 -14.03
C LEU A 136 -4.13 -4.75 -13.32
N VAL A 137 -4.13 -4.37 -12.04
CA VAL A 137 -5.37 -4.26 -11.28
C VAL A 137 -6.26 -3.18 -11.89
N LYS A 138 -7.47 -3.58 -12.26
CA LYS A 138 -8.49 -2.73 -12.87
C LYS A 138 -9.78 -2.87 -12.10
N PHE A 139 -10.66 -1.97 -12.38
CA PHE A 139 -11.93 -1.87 -11.74
C PHE A 139 -12.97 -1.52 -12.81
N ALA A 140 -13.96 -2.41 -12.95
CA ALA A 140 -14.96 -2.26 -14.01
C ALA A 140 -15.80 -0.99 -13.82
N ARG A 141 -15.86 -0.17 -14.85
CA ARG A 141 -16.59 1.08 -14.89
C ARG A 141 -17.55 1.11 -16.09
N THR A 142 -18.43 2.11 -16.10
CA THR A 142 -19.31 2.29 -17.26
C THR A 142 -18.51 2.69 -18.50
N PRO A 143 -18.98 2.37 -19.72
CA PRO A 143 -18.31 2.75 -20.94
C PRO A 143 -18.01 4.25 -21.05
N GLU A 144 -18.92 5.10 -20.62
CA GLU A 144 -18.78 6.56 -20.64
C GLU A 144 -17.64 7.03 -19.73
N TYR A 145 -17.49 6.38 -18.57
CA TYR A 145 -16.39 6.68 -17.66
C TYR A 145 -15.04 6.25 -18.25
N ASN A 146 -15.01 5.08 -18.88
CA ASN A 146 -13.80 4.58 -19.54
C ASN A 146 -13.37 5.47 -20.72
N GLU A 147 -14.31 5.97 -21.48
CA GLU A 147 -14.05 6.93 -22.56
C GLU A 147 -13.43 8.21 -22.02
N LEU A 148 -14.00 8.77 -20.95
CA LEU A 148 -13.52 10.02 -20.34
C LEU A 148 -12.11 9.88 -19.73
N PHE A 149 -11.80 8.74 -19.12
CA PHE A 149 -10.55 8.53 -18.38
C PHE A 149 -9.57 7.56 -19.05
N SER A 150 -9.80 7.20 -20.30
CA SER A 150 -8.93 6.31 -21.10
C SER A 150 -8.71 4.94 -20.46
N GLY A 151 -9.74 4.35 -19.88
CA GLY A 151 -9.72 3.02 -19.26
C GLY A 151 -10.12 3.02 -17.78
N ASP A 152 -9.72 1.96 -17.08
CA ASP A 152 -10.10 1.67 -15.67
C ASP A 152 -8.93 1.76 -14.69
N PRO A 153 -8.10 2.82 -14.70
CA PRO A 153 -6.98 2.90 -13.77
C PRO A 153 -7.49 3.02 -12.33
N THR A 154 -6.76 2.43 -11.39
CA THR A 154 -7.00 2.61 -9.95
C THR A 154 -6.33 3.89 -9.42
N TRP A 155 -5.46 4.51 -10.23
CA TRP A 155 -4.60 5.64 -9.85
C TRP A 155 -3.93 5.42 -8.50
N VAL A 156 -3.28 4.26 -8.40
CA VAL A 156 -2.54 3.88 -7.21
C VAL A 156 -1.31 4.76 -7.02
N THR A 157 -1.14 5.27 -5.81
CA THR A 157 0.04 6.08 -5.43
C THR A 157 0.81 5.37 -4.32
N GLU A 158 2.12 5.25 -4.51
CA GLU A 158 3.08 4.84 -3.48
C GLU A 158 3.98 6.02 -3.12
N SER A 159 4.04 6.35 -1.84
CA SER A 159 4.90 7.41 -1.32
C SER A 159 6.27 6.85 -0.92
N ILE A 160 7.34 7.49 -1.37
CA ILE A 160 8.72 7.03 -1.17
C ILE A 160 9.56 8.13 -0.49
N GLY A 161 10.37 7.74 0.47
CA GLY A 161 11.21 8.69 1.20
C GLY A 161 10.43 9.52 2.22
N GLY A 162 10.65 10.83 2.23
CA GLY A 162 10.09 11.71 3.25
C GLY A 162 10.75 11.58 4.61
N VAL A 163 10.13 12.19 5.61
CA VAL A 163 10.62 12.24 6.99
C VAL A 163 9.58 11.65 7.93
N GLY A 164 9.97 10.82 8.87
CA GLY A 164 9.09 10.24 9.89
C GLY A 164 8.79 11.20 11.05
N ILE A 165 7.92 10.77 11.95
CA ILE A 165 7.53 11.53 13.16
C ILE A 165 8.74 11.89 14.02
N ASP A 166 9.75 11.03 14.06
CA ASP A 166 10.99 11.24 14.80
C ASP A 166 12.00 12.17 14.10
N GLY A 167 11.63 12.74 12.96
CA GLY A 167 12.45 13.67 12.20
C GLY A 167 13.56 13.02 11.37
N ARG A 168 13.67 11.68 11.35
CA ARG A 168 14.62 10.95 10.50
C ARG A 168 14.04 10.76 9.10
N HIS A 169 14.91 10.72 8.08
CA HIS A 169 14.46 10.35 6.75
C HIS A 169 13.98 8.89 6.69
N MET A 170 13.00 8.64 5.85
CA MET A 170 12.38 7.32 5.66
C MET A 170 12.90 6.61 4.40
N VAL A 171 14.05 7.03 3.89
CA VAL A 171 14.70 6.36 2.76
C VAL A 171 15.33 5.07 3.24
N THR A 172 14.97 3.96 2.59
CA THR A 172 15.51 2.61 2.81
C THR A 172 16.02 2.06 1.48
N LYS A 173 16.64 0.87 1.49
CA LYS A 173 17.00 0.19 0.24
C LYS A 173 15.77 -0.09 -0.63
N MET A 174 14.64 -0.38 -0.01
CA MET A 174 13.39 -0.60 -0.73
C MET A 174 12.93 0.63 -1.50
N SER A 175 13.25 1.85 -1.02
CA SER A 175 12.99 3.08 -1.76
C SER A 175 13.70 3.11 -3.12
N PHE A 176 14.93 2.60 -3.17
CA PHE A 176 15.67 2.46 -4.43
C PHE A 176 15.10 1.34 -5.31
N ARG A 177 14.71 0.19 -4.72
CA ARG A 177 14.14 -0.94 -5.45
C ARG A 177 12.83 -0.56 -6.13
N TYR A 178 11.96 0.22 -5.47
CA TYR A 178 10.73 0.73 -6.09
C TYR A 178 11.02 1.62 -7.31
N LEU A 179 11.96 2.55 -7.19
CA LEU A 179 12.34 3.39 -8.33
C LEU A 179 13.07 2.62 -9.43
N HIS A 180 13.82 1.59 -9.06
CA HIS A 180 14.52 0.72 -10.03
C HIS A 180 13.55 -0.08 -10.91
N THR A 181 12.31 -0.32 -10.44
CA THR A 181 11.27 -0.95 -11.27
C THR A 181 11.00 -0.20 -12.56
N LEU A 182 11.21 1.13 -12.59
CA LEU A 182 11.06 1.93 -13.81
C LEU A 182 12.09 1.59 -14.87
N GLN A 183 13.27 1.12 -14.47
CA GLN A 183 14.30 0.63 -15.39
C GLN A 183 13.97 -0.79 -15.88
N ASN A 184 13.50 -1.66 -14.98
CA ASN A 184 13.20 -3.07 -15.30
C ASN A 184 11.92 -3.22 -16.12
N LEU A 185 10.87 -2.47 -15.79
CA LEU A 185 9.52 -2.62 -16.36
C LEU A 185 9.14 -1.50 -17.34
N GLY A 186 10.00 -0.49 -17.49
CA GLY A 186 9.68 0.71 -18.24
C GLY A 186 8.71 1.64 -17.53
N THR A 187 8.50 2.81 -18.15
CA THR A 187 7.62 3.87 -17.66
C THR A 187 6.15 3.46 -17.73
N ALA A 188 5.38 3.86 -16.72
CA ALA A 188 3.93 3.70 -16.73
C ALA A 188 3.28 4.77 -15.84
N PRO A 189 2.02 5.14 -16.10
CA PRO A 189 1.30 6.09 -15.26
C PRO A 189 0.96 5.51 -13.87
N GLU A 190 0.98 4.18 -13.74
CA GLU A 190 0.71 3.47 -12.48
C GLU A 190 1.79 2.44 -12.16
N PRO A 191 2.08 2.24 -10.86
CA PRO A 191 1.72 3.12 -9.75
C PRO A 191 2.39 4.49 -9.89
N ASN A 192 1.72 5.52 -9.40
CA ASN A 192 2.27 6.83 -9.26
C ASN A 192 3.31 6.83 -8.14
N LEU A 193 4.59 6.83 -8.49
CA LEU A 193 5.69 6.82 -7.53
C LEU A 193 5.99 8.27 -7.10
N THR A 194 5.51 8.63 -5.91
CA THR A 194 5.67 9.99 -5.37
C THR A 194 6.81 10.05 -4.38
N VAL A 195 7.86 10.76 -4.73
CA VAL A 195 8.97 11.04 -3.81
C VAL A 195 8.57 12.19 -2.89
N LEU A 196 8.46 11.91 -1.61
CA LEU A 196 8.30 12.92 -0.57
C LEU A 196 9.65 13.60 -0.34
N TRP A 197 9.86 14.67 -1.09
CA TRP A 197 11.14 15.38 -1.06
C TRP A 197 11.30 16.20 0.22
N SER A 198 12.49 16.12 0.82
CA SER A 198 12.87 16.93 1.98
C SER A 198 14.35 17.30 1.90
N THR A 199 14.69 18.42 2.51
CA THR A 199 16.09 18.82 2.70
C THR A 199 16.89 17.77 3.48
N LYS A 200 16.22 16.98 4.34
CA LYS A 200 16.81 15.93 5.17
C LYS A 200 17.12 14.63 4.42
N LEU A 201 16.64 14.44 3.20
CA LEU A 201 16.92 13.22 2.44
C LEU A 201 18.41 13.07 2.11
N PRO A 202 18.95 11.84 2.13
CA PRO A 202 20.34 11.59 1.75
C PRO A 202 20.64 12.05 0.32
N MET A 203 21.79 12.67 0.12
CA MET A 203 22.18 13.23 -1.18
C MET A 203 22.24 12.16 -2.29
N HIS A 204 22.71 10.95 -1.96
CA HIS A 204 22.76 9.86 -2.93
C HIS A 204 21.36 9.43 -3.41
N PHE A 205 20.35 9.47 -2.54
CA PHE A 205 18.97 9.22 -2.91
C PHE A 205 18.41 10.33 -3.79
N LYS A 206 18.65 11.59 -3.44
CA LYS A 206 18.25 12.74 -4.27
C LYS A 206 18.82 12.66 -5.69
N ARG A 207 20.11 12.29 -5.81
CA ARG A 207 20.76 12.10 -7.12
C ARG A 207 20.15 10.94 -7.90
N PHE A 208 19.85 9.84 -7.22
CA PHE A 208 19.20 8.69 -7.84
C PHE A 208 17.81 9.05 -8.36
N CYS A 209 16.99 9.74 -7.56
CA CYS A 209 15.67 10.23 -7.99
C CYS A 209 15.77 11.17 -9.20
N ALA A 210 16.70 12.13 -9.17
CA ALA A 210 16.91 13.06 -10.28
C ALA A 210 17.31 12.34 -11.58
N LYS A 211 18.24 11.38 -11.49
CA LYS A 211 18.62 10.54 -12.63
C LYS A 211 17.42 9.77 -13.19
N THR A 212 16.69 9.08 -12.32
CA THR A 212 15.51 8.30 -12.72
C THR A 212 14.43 9.18 -13.34
N SER A 213 14.23 10.41 -12.85
CA SER A 213 13.28 11.37 -13.44
C SER A 213 13.66 11.78 -14.87
N ILE A 214 14.95 11.98 -15.12
CA ILE A 214 15.45 12.32 -16.47
C ILE A 214 15.25 11.14 -17.44
N GLU A 215 15.48 9.92 -16.95
CA GLU A 215 15.39 8.71 -17.77
C GLU A 215 13.97 8.22 -18.02
N SER A 216 13.05 8.41 -17.06
CA SER A 216 11.74 7.76 -17.10
C SER A 216 10.52 8.70 -17.12
N SER A 217 10.63 9.94 -16.67
CA SER A 217 9.49 10.88 -16.50
C SER A 217 8.29 10.33 -15.73
N SER A 218 8.49 9.28 -14.89
CA SER A 218 7.41 8.57 -14.18
C SER A 218 7.48 8.73 -12.66
N ILE A 219 8.18 9.75 -12.17
CA ILE A 219 8.28 10.09 -10.76
C ILE A 219 7.56 11.41 -10.52
N GLN A 220 6.71 11.44 -9.50
CA GLN A 220 6.19 12.69 -8.94
C GLN A 220 7.01 13.12 -7.73
N TYR A 221 6.96 14.41 -7.42
CA TYR A 221 7.59 14.96 -6.24
C TYR A 221 6.57 15.77 -5.44
N GLU A 222 6.60 15.60 -4.14
CA GLU A 222 5.87 16.42 -3.21
C GLU A 222 6.82 16.94 -2.14
N ASN A 223 6.69 18.22 -1.79
CA ASN A 223 7.59 18.84 -0.82
C ASN A 223 7.14 18.52 0.60
N ASP A 224 7.75 17.49 1.20
CA ASP A 224 7.45 17.03 2.56
C ASP A 224 7.72 18.11 3.61
N ASP A 225 8.76 18.94 3.43
CA ASP A 225 9.08 20.02 4.37
C ASP A 225 7.97 21.10 4.45
N LEU A 226 7.23 21.32 3.35
CA LEU A 226 6.10 22.26 3.32
C LEU A 226 4.79 21.59 3.77
N MET A 227 4.53 20.39 3.28
CA MET A 227 3.27 19.70 3.56
C MET A 227 3.11 19.36 5.04
N ARG A 228 4.20 19.01 5.72
CA ARG A 228 4.22 18.73 7.16
C ARG A 228 3.77 19.90 8.03
N VAL A 229 4.00 21.13 7.58
CA VAL A 229 3.56 22.32 8.31
C VAL A 229 2.03 22.43 8.36
N THR A 230 1.37 21.99 7.29
CA THR A 230 -0.10 22.10 7.16
C THR A 230 -0.83 20.84 7.61
N HIS A 231 -0.30 19.67 7.29
CA HIS A 231 -0.97 18.37 7.46
C HIS A 231 -0.41 17.55 8.62
N GLY A 232 0.62 18.05 9.29
CA GLY A 232 1.30 17.30 10.35
C GLY A 232 2.27 16.26 9.81
N ASP A 233 2.79 15.47 10.73
CA ASP A 233 3.75 14.43 10.43
C ASP A 233 3.06 13.20 9.82
N ASP A 234 3.80 12.50 8.96
CA ASP A 234 3.41 11.20 8.41
C ASP A 234 2.12 11.20 7.56
N TYR A 235 1.84 12.33 6.91
CA TYR A 235 0.76 12.39 5.93
C TYR A 235 1.03 11.46 4.74
N ALA A 236 -0.04 11.01 4.10
CA ALA A 236 0.03 10.20 2.89
C ALA A 236 -0.52 10.96 1.68
N THR A 237 0.20 10.91 0.58
CA THR A 237 -0.23 11.52 -0.67
C THR A 237 -1.26 10.67 -1.38
N VAL A 238 -2.26 11.31 -1.94
CA VAL A 238 -3.20 10.73 -2.90
C VAL A 238 -3.08 11.44 -4.24
N SER A 239 -3.44 10.75 -5.31
CA SER A 239 -3.25 11.18 -6.70
C SER A 239 -3.91 12.52 -7.08
N TYR A 240 -4.74 13.09 -6.23
CA TYR A 240 -5.56 14.30 -6.50
C TYR A 240 -5.45 15.40 -5.44
N THR A 241 -4.43 15.41 -4.66
CA THR A 241 -4.18 16.57 -3.80
C THR A 241 -3.64 17.73 -4.64
N HIS A 242 -4.53 18.37 -5.33
CA HIS A 242 -4.29 19.65 -6.00
C HIS A 242 -5.16 20.72 -5.36
#